data_8c4fb77d7d223ddc4f8116208338bfa2
#
_entry.id   8c4fb77d7d223ddc4f8116208338bfa2
#
_cell.length_a   1.000
_cell.length_b   1.000
_cell.length_c   1.000
_cell.angle_alpha   90.00
_cell.angle_beta   90.00
_cell.angle_gamma   90.00
#
_symmetry.space_group_name_H-M   'P 1'
#
loop_
_entity.id
_entity.type
_entity.pdbx_description
1 polymer ?
#
loop_
_entity_poly.entity_id
_entity_poly.type
_entity_poly.pdbx_seq_one_letter_code
_entity_poly.pdbx_strand_id
1 'polypeptide(L)'
;MLDSISYCRNRVFYGKKMNFFCIIFFACMILGAFPAFCAAVPGDLPEESAADVPQKAAVPAGPPADGGSIFFGTIGEASNLIPYLTSDSASHEVADLLYVAPLRYNKDLQPEPWAAESWSMEDEGRRMRFTLRKGILWEDGQELTAEDVAFTCKLAADPATGSPYAEDFLRIKELRVIDRYTFEVQYEHFFARAVSTWMNPILPKHILEGQNIRSTPFARKPLGAGPYRLKSWEAGSRMVFEASPTYFAGKPHINEVVYRIIPDNATMFMETRAGRLDVMDLSPLQYLRQTSGPEWQNRFHKFRYLANVYIFLGFNLEHPFFKDVRVRRAISMAIDREGIINGVLLGQGVPAFGPFKPGSWPYHPGLKPMPQNIATARTLLAEAGFADHNGDGLLDRDGLPLAFTILTNQGNEQRILTATVMQSQLKAIGIDVRIRTVEWAAFIREFVNKGRFDAVLLGWTIPQDPDLYSVWHSSQTFEGGLNFTHYRNPEVDKLLEEAQSTPDQKKRAELYYRIQEIFDAEQPYCFLFVPYALPVVQRRFQGIEPALAGIMYNFEKWWIPKALQHTQMQP
;
A
#
# COMPACT_ATOMS: atom_id res chain seq x y z
N MET A 1 -32.18 -47.39 28.42
CA MET A 1 -31.28 -47.95 29.44
C MET A 1 -30.40 -46.77 29.82
N LEU A 2 -30.80 -45.99 30.82
CA LEU A 2 -30.54 -46.19 32.24
C LEU A 2 -29.03 -46.13 32.51
N ASP A 3 -28.42 -45.33 33.29
CA ASP A 3 -28.72 -44.45 34.46
C ASP A 3 -27.42 -43.72 34.77
N SER A 4 -27.38 -42.48 35.04
CA SER A 4 -27.63 -41.70 36.28
C SER A 4 -26.56 -41.84 37.37
N ILE A 5 -26.42 -40.71 38.08
CA ILE A 5 -25.97 -40.48 39.47
C ILE A 5 -24.61 -39.80 39.57
N SER A 6 -24.44 -38.54 39.92
CA SER A 6 -24.96 -37.69 41.02
C SER A 6 -23.96 -37.50 42.16
N TYR A 7 -23.75 -36.23 42.58
CA TYR A 7 -23.48 -35.68 43.91
C TYR A 7 -22.13 -35.83 44.59
N CYS A 8 -21.47 -34.75 44.95
CA CYS A 8 -21.42 -34.20 46.32
C CYS A 8 -20.60 -32.90 46.42
N ARG A 9 -21.22 -31.89 46.85
CA ARG A 9 -21.01 -30.80 47.79
C ARG A 9 -20.03 -31.11 48.93
N ASN A 10 -19.18 -30.11 49.28
CA ASN A 10 -19.10 -29.49 50.61
C ASN A 10 -18.12 -28.30 50.61
N ARG A 11 -18.61 -27.21 50.99
CA ARG A 11 -18.42 -26.10 51.91
C ARG A 11 -17.43 -26.36 53.05
N VAL A 12 -16.67 -25.29 53.42
CA VAL A 12 -16.51 -24.66 54.74
C VAL A 12 -15.47 -23.52 54.66
N PHE A 13 -15.83 -22.33 54.85
CA PHE A 13 -15.77 -21.23 55.80
C PHE A 13 -14.46 -21.03 56.62
N TYR A 14 -14.05 -19.78 56.71
CA TYR A 14 -13.53 -18.86 57.76
C TYR A 14 -12.39 -18.00 57.18
N GLY A 15 -12.27 -16.68 57.30
CA GLY A 15 -12.91 -15.68 58.11
C GLY A 15 -11.91 -14.58 58.50
N LYS A 16 -12.25 -13.33 58.23
CA LYS A 16 -11.88 -12.07 58.91
C LYS A 16 -10.41 -11.63 59.04
N LYS A 17 -10.07 -10.43 58.58
CA LYS A 17 -10.09 -9.18 59.36
C LYS A 17 -9.87 -7.94 58.53
N MET A 18 -10.74 -7.01 58.75
CA MET A 18 -10.84 -5.62 58.39
C MET A 18 -9.95 -4.77 59.31
N ASN A 19 -9.31 -3.72 58.81
CA ASN A 19 -9.06 -2.54 59.62
C ASN A 19 -9.16 -1.26 58.79
N PHE A 20 -10.07 -0.44 59.21
CA PHE A 20 -10.39 0.93 58.95
C PHE A 20 -9.26 1.87 59.40
N PHE A 21 -8.99 2.97 58.66
CA PHE A 21 -8.76 4.26 59.28
C PHE A 21 -9.29 5.39 58.38
N CYS A 22 -10.04 6.27 59.02
CA CYS A 22 -10.86 7.34 58.49
C CYS A 22 -10.19 8.71 58.73
N ILE A 23 -10.44 9.65 57.82
CA ILE A 23 -10.77 11.10 58.00
C ILE A 23 -9.64 12.02 58.50
N ILE A 24 -9.44 13.17 57.81
CA ILE A 24 -9.74 14.51 58.28
C ILE A 24 -9.69 15.53 57.10
N PHE A 25 -10.78 16.28 56.97
CA PHE A 25 -10.98 17.53 56.26
C PHE A 25 -10.19 18.68 56.91
N PHE A 26 -9.63 19.63 56.16
CA PHE A 26 -9.72 21.05 56.50
C PHE A 26 -9.64 21.92 55.27
N ALA A 27 -10.63 22.81 55.18
CA ALA A 27 -10.75 23.91 54.22
C ALA A 27 -9.93 25.13 54.67
N CYS A 28 -9.35 25.87 53.72
CA CYS A 28 -9.12 27.29 53.85
C CYS A 28 -9.18 27.97 52.49
N MET A 29 -10.19 28.80 52.30
CA MET A 29 -10.22 29.88 51.31
C MET A 29 -9.28 30.98 51.76
N ILE A 30 -8.64 31.68 50.83
CA ILE A 30 -8.50 33.16 50.74
C ILE A 30 -7.78 33.56 49.42
N LEU A 31 -8.51 34.27 48.57
CA LEU A 31 -8.22 35.42 47.71
C LEU A 31 -6.85 35.58 47.01
N GLY A 32 -6.90 35.65 45.68
CA GLY A 32 -6.33 36.80 44.96
C GLY A 32 -5.10 36.52 44.12
N ALA A 33 -5.27 36.41 42.85
CA ALA A 33 -4.59 37.05 41.73
C ALA A 33 -4.54 36.17 40.49
N PHE A 34 -5.23 36.62 39.46
CA PHE A 34 -5.06 36.08 38.11
C PHE A 34 -3.73 36.56 37.53
N PRO A 35 -2.93 35.71 36.94
CA PRO A 35 -2.17 36.10 35.76
C PRO A 35 -2.73 35.38 34.52
N ALA A 36 -2.81 36.15 33.45
CA ALA A 36 -3.21 35.77 32.12
C ALA A 36 -2.50 34.50 31.66
N PHE A 37 -3.23 33.43 31.47
CA PHE A 37 -2.75 32.25 30.76
C PHE A 37 -2.90 32.53 29.26
N CYS A 38 -1.77 32.90 28.63
CA CYS A 38 -1.59 32.78 27.19
C CYS A 38 -1.82 31.31 26.83
N ALA A 39 -2.89 31.03 26.08
CA ALA A 39 -3.12 29.75 25.48
C ALA A 39 -1.97 29.48 24.49
N ALA A 40 -1.06 28.59 24.84
CA ALA A 40 -0.12 28.00 23.93
C ALA A 40 -0.91 27.06 23.02
N VAL A 41 -0.89 27.34 21.72
CA VAL A 41 -1.30 26.48 20.63
C VAL A 41 -0.44 25.23 20.71
N PRO A 42 -0.98 24.00 20.78
CA PRO A 42 -0.19 22.81 20.61
C PRO A 42 0.01 22.59 19.10
N GLY A 43 1.07 23.15 18.59
CA GLY A 43 1.50 22.97 17.22
C GLY A 43 2.99 22.62 17.20
N ASP A 44 3.32 21.41 17.59
CA ASP A 44 4.56 20.76 17.18
C ASP A 44 4.24 19.27 17.13
N LEU A 45 3.99 18.79 15.90
CA LEU A 45 4.16 17.38 15.60
C LEU A 45 5.64 17.05 15.89
N PRO A 46 5.95 15.97 16.62
CA PRO A 46 7.34 15.61 16.84
C PRO A 46 8.01 15.45 15.47
N GLU A 47 9.13 16.16 15.26
CA GLU A 47 10.05 15.90 14.18
C GLU A 47 10.26 14.39 14.11
N GLU A 48 9.93 13.77 12.97
CA GLU A 48 10.29 12.40 12.67
C GLU A 48 11.81 12.30 12.69
N SER A 49 12.37 12.00 13.86
CA SER A 49 13.76 11.55 13.93
C SER A 49 13.83 10.25 13.13
N ALA A 50 14.67 10.25 12.11
CA ALA A 50 15.04 9.05 11.37
C ALA A 50 15.27 7.91 12.37
N ALA A 51 14.38 6.89 12.34
CA ALA A 51 14.45 5.61 13.01
C ALA A 51 15.32 5.57 14.27
N ASP A 52 14.68 5.42 15.43
CA ASP A 52 15.31 4.84 16.62
C ASP A 52 15.80 3.42 16.27
N VAL A 53 16.98 3.34 15.70
CA VAL A 53 17.69 2.09 15.45
C VAL A 53 18.45 1.75 16.74
N PRO A 54 18.03 0.74 17.50
CA PRO A 54 18.82 0.29 18.65
C PRO A 54 20.17 -0.23 18.11
N GLN A 55 21.22 0.54 18.27
CA GLN A 55 22.58 0.04 18.09
C GLN A 55 22.88 -0.95 19.22
N LYS A 56 22.96 -2.26 18.91
CA LYS A 56 23.95 -3.20 19.48
C LYS A 56 23.78 -4.62 18.95
N ALA A 57 24.69 -5.05 18.24
CA ALA A 57 25.65 -6.19 18.17
C ALA A 57 26.20 -6.18 16.74
N ALA A 58 27.39 -5.65 16.59
CA ALA A 58 28.08 -5.65 15.31
C ALA A 58 28.40 -7.10 14.90
N VAL A 59 27.68 -7.61 13.90
CA VAL A 59 28.21 -8.68 13.07
C VAL A 59 29.50 -8.12 12.47
N PRO A 60 30.66 -8.83 12.50
CA PRO A 60 31.90 -8.33 11.93
C PRO A 60 31.65 -7.94 10.47
N ALA A 61 31.71 -6.66 10.16
CA ALA A 61 31.61 -6.15 8.80
C ALA A 61 32.91 -6.48 8.07
N GLY A 62 32.90 -7.58 7.31
CA GLY A 62 33.86 -7.81 6.24
C GLY A 62 33.45 -7.02 4.99
N PRO A 63 34.27 -7.04 3.93
CA PRO A 63 33.84 -6.48 2.64
C PRO A 63 32.61 -7.22 2.11
N PRO A 64 31.78 -6.56 1.26
CA PRO A 64 30.68 -7.22 0.57
C PRO A 64 31.11 -8.53 -0.07
N ALA A 65 30.32 -9.58 0.10
CA ALA A 65 30.63 -10.91 -0.39
C ALA A 65 29.44 -11.46 -1.20
N ASP A 66 29.75 -11.99 -2.38
CA ASP A 66 28.75 -12.64 -3.23
C ASP A 66 28.34 -13.99 -2.67
N GLY A 67 27.07 -14.31 -2.74
CA GLY A 67 26.52 -15.60 -2.36
C GLY A 67 25.31 -15.54 -1.43
N GLY A 68 24.77 -16.73 -1.16
CA GLY A 68 23.63 -16.92 -0.29
C GLY A 68 22.29 -16.57 -0.94
N SER A 69 21.23 -16.76 -0.15
CA SER A 69 19.84 -16.51 -0.57
C SER A 69 19.12 -15.70 0.49
N ILE A 70 18.08 -14.99 0.06
CA ILE A 70 17.15 -14.28 0.94
C ILE A 70 15.72 -14.81 0.72
N PHE A 71 15.01 -15.03 1.81
CA PHE A 71 13.66 -15.57 1.82
C PHE A 71 12.66 -14.55 2.35
N PHE A 72 11.77 -14.11 1.48
CA PHE A 72 10.63 -13.26 1.81
C PHE A 72 9.38 -14.11 2.06
N GLY A 73 8.59 -13.75 3.07
CA GLY A 73 7.24 -14.25 3.23
C GLY A 73 6.22 -13.28 2.64
N THR A 74 5.30 -13.78 1.84
CA THR A 74 4.19 -12.99 1.28
C THR A 74 2.87 -13.74 1.39
N ILE A 75 1.76 -13.00 1.59
CA ILE A 75 0.41 -13.57 1.71
C ILE A 75 -0.23 -13.89 0.36
N GLY A 76 0.32 -13.38 -0.73
CA GLY A 76 -0.20 -13.59 -2.08
C GLY A 76 0.90 -13.54 -3.12
N GLU A 77 0.65 -14.13 -4.27
CA GLU A 77 1.59 -14.11 -5.40
C GLU A 77 1.25 -12.99 -6.40
N ALA A 78 2.22 -12.66 -7.26
CA ALA A 78 2.00 -11.76 -8.38
C ALA A 78 0.87 -12.26 -9.29
N SER A 79 -0.01 -11.36 -9.70
CA SER A 79 -1.10 -11.70 -10.63
C SER A 79 -0.60 -11.81 -12.08
N ASN A 80 0.42 -11.03 -12.43
CA ASN A 80 1.04 -10.95 -13.76
C ASN A 80 2.45 -10.34 -13.64
N LEU A 81 3.37 -10.70 -14.55
CA LEU A 81 4.72 -10.14 -14.59
C LEU A 81 4.94 -9.13 -15.73
N ILE A 82 3.87 -8.72 -16.41
CA ILE A 82 3.90 -7.58 -17.34
C ILE A 82 3.40 -6.35 -16.58
N PRO A 83 4.27 -5.39 -16.23
CA PRO A 83 3.93 -4.27 -15.34
C PRO A 83 2.75 -3.42 -15.84
N TYR A 84 2.56 -3.36 -17.15
CA TYR A 84 1.49 -2.59 -17.81
C TYR A 84 0.11 -3.27 -17.80
N LEU A 85 0.01 -4.51 -17.30
CA LEU A 85 -1.25 -5.27 -17.19
C LEU A 85 -1.68 -5.53 -15.75
N THR A 86 -1.00 -4.94 -14.78
CA THR A 86 -1.25 -5.18 -13.36
C THR A 86 -1.18 -3.89 -12.55
N SER A 87 -1.94 -3.85 -11.47
CA SER A 87 -1.98 -2.72 -10.54
C SER A 87 -1.75 -3.16 -9.09
N ASP A 88 -1.47 -4.45 -8.87
CA ASP A 88 -1.28 -5.00 -7.52
C ASP A 88 0.17 -4.93 -7.05
N SER A 89 0.34 -4.73 -5.74
CA SER A 89 1.65 -4.54 -5.11
C SER A 89 2.58 -5.75 -5.26
N ALA A 90 2.05 -6.98 -5.19
CA ALA A 90 2.88 -8.19 -5.29
C ALA A 90 3.50 -8.33 -6.69
N SER A 91 2.74 -7.96 -7.75
CA SER A 91 3.25 -7.95 -9.12
C SER A 91 4.32 -6.87 -9.34
N HIS A 92 4.11 -5.65 -8.81
CA HIS A 92 5.09 -4.57 -8.94
C HIS A 92 6.36 -4.83 -8.15
N GLU A 93 6.27 -5.39 -6.93
CA GLU A 93 7.44 -5.73 -6.12
C GLU A 93 8.39 -6.69 -6.84
N VAL A 94 7.85 -7.71 -7.52
CA VAL A 94 8.69 -8.63 -8.27
C VAL A 94 9.12 -8.07 -9.64
N ALA A 95 8.36 -7.16 -10.23
CA ALA A 95 8.74 -6.48 -11.46
C ALA A 95 9.98 -5.61 -11.28
N ASP A 96 10.17 -5.00 -10.11
CA ASP A 96 11.35 -4.21 -9.76
C ASP A 96 12.64 -5.05 -9.74
N LEU A 97 12.53 -6.36 -9.53
CA LEU A 97 13.67 -7.27 -9.65
C LEU A 97 14.02 -7.60 -11.11
N LEU A 98 13.01 -7.60 -11.99
CA LEU A 98 13.11 -8.12 -13.36
C LEU A 98 13.48 -7.07 -14.38
N TYR A 99 13.04 -5.83 -14.17
CA TYR A 99 13.12 -4.80 -15.19
C TYR A 99 13.94 -3.60 -14.75
N VAL A 100 14.25 -2.74 -15.71
CA VAL A 100 14.86 -1.43 -15.49
C VAL A 100 14.01 -0.35 -16.12
N ALA A 101 14.11 0.87 -15.59
CA ALA A 101 13.45 2.05 -16.11
C ALA A 101 14.49 3.11 -16.49
N PRO A 102 14.16 4.10 -17.33
CA PRO A 102 15.07 5.20 -17.63
C PRO A 102 15.54 5.96 -16.39
N LEU A 103 14.64 6.23 -15.45
CA LEU A 103 14.89 6.92 -14.19
C LEU A 103 14.47 6.04 -13.01
N ARG A 104 14.94 6.38 -11.80
CA ARG A 104 14.44 5.85 -10.53
C ARG A 104 14.44 6.94 -9.45
N TYR A 105 13.84 6.67 -8.31
CA TYR A 105 13.99 7.49 -7.11
C TYR A 105 15.25 7.10 -6.33
N ASN A 106 16.02 8.10 -5.89
CA ASN A 106 17.09 7.89 -4.91
C ASN A 106 16.54 7.77 -3.48
N LYS A 107 17.44 7.63 -2.49
CA LYS A 107 17.07 7.51 -1.06
C LYS A 107 16.21 8.67 -0.53
N ASP A 108 16.36 9.85 -1.11
CA ASP A 108 15.67 11.08 -0.71
C ASP A 108 14.42 11.35 -1.57
N LEU A 109 13.97 10.32 -2.33
CA LEU A 109 12.84 10.37 -3.25
C LEU A 109 12.98 11.42 -4.36
N GLN A 110 14.23 11.74 -4.75
CA GLN A 110 14.50 12.59 -5.90
C GLN A 110 14.77 11.73 -7.14
N PRO A 111 14.29 12.16 -8.33
CA PRO A 111 14.60 11.50 -9.58
C PRO A 111 16.10 11.44 -9.86
N GLU A 112 16.61 10.27 -10.20
CA GLU A 112 17.99 10.08 -10.67
C GLU A 112 18.05 9.23 -11.94
N PRO A 113 19.05 9.43 -12.81
CA PRO A 113 19.30 8.56 -13.96
C PRO A 113 19.53 7.11 -13.54
N TRP A 114 18.91 6.15 -14.28
CA TRP A 114 19.09 4.72 -14.02
C TRP A 114 19.54 3.97 -15.28
N ALA A 115 18.63 3.43 -16.11
CA ALA A 115 18.99 2.94 -17.44
C ALA A 115 19.43 4.08 -18.36
N ALA A 116 18.91 5.31 -18.16
CA ALA A 116 19.50 6.49 -18.73
C ALA A 116 20.83 6.83 -18.02
N GLU A 117 21.81 7.28 -18.79
CA GLU A 117 23.05 7.88 -18.30
C GLU A 117 22.79 9.34 -17.91
N SER A 118 21.96 10.03 -18.69
CA SER A 118 21.59 11.42 -18.48
C SER A 118 20.20 11.73 -19.03
N TRP A 119 19.60 12.78 -18.51
CA TRP A 119 18.36 13.35 -19.04
C TRP A 119 18.33 14.86 -18.85
N SER A 120 17.56 15.55 -19.69
CA SER A 120 17.28 16.99 -19.56
C SER A 120 15.82 17.27 -19.78
N MET A 121 15.37 18.40 -19.23
CA MET A 121 14.03 18.92 -19.42
C MET A 121 14.12 20.36 -19.94
N GLU A 122 13.44 20.64 -21.02
CA GLU A 122 13.45 21.92 -21.74
C GLU A 122 12.01 22.39 -22.00
N ASP A 123 11.86 23.58 -22.61
CA ASP A 123 10.57 24.14 -22.99
C ASP A 123 9.54 24.12 -21.84
N GLU A 124 9.94 24.63 -20.68
CA GLU A 124 9.07 24.69 -19.48
C GLU A 124 8.49 23.32 -19.10
N GLY A 125 9.25 22.25 -19.27
CA GLY A 125 8.85 20.89 -18.94
C GLY A 125 8.11 20.13 -20.04
N ARG A 126 7.99 20.72 -21.24
CA ARG A 126 7.28 20.07 -22.37
C ARG A 126 8.17 19.18 -23.22
N ARG A 127 9.48 19.33 -23.15
CA ARG A 127 10.42 18.49 -23.90
C ARG A 127 11.42 17.84 -22.96
N MET A 128 11.58 16.53 -23.09
CA MET A 128 12.56 15.75 -22.35
C MET A 128 13.45 14.98 -23.32
N ARG A 129 14.74 14.96 -23.03
CA ARG A 129 15.73 14.19 -23.81
C ARG A 129 16.45 13.26 -22.88
N PHE A 130 16.62 12.00 -23.31
CA PHE A 130 17.28 10.95 -22.56
C PHE A 130 18.40 10.34 -23.39
N THR A 131 19.53 10.03 -22.72
CA THR A 131 20.59 9.22 -23.27
C THR A 131 20.72 7.97 -22.44
N LEU A 132 20.49 6.81 -23.03
CA LEU A 132 20.61 5.51 -22.35
C LEU A 132 22.09 5.12 -22.18
N ARG A 133 22.39 4.36 -21.12
CA ARG A 133 23.68 3.71 -20.95
C ARG A 133 23.85 2.67 -22.05
N LYS A 134 25.07 2.59 -22.59
CA LYS A 134 25.45 1.54 -23.53
C LYS A 134 25.73 0.23 -22.79
N GLY A 135 25.48 -0.89 -23.44
CA GLY A 135 25.79 -2.21 -22.91
C GLY A 135 24.83 -2.73 -21.83
N ILE A 136 23.65 -2.14 -21.68
CA ILE A 136 22.56 -2.76 -20.90
C ILE A 136 22.03 -3.96 -21.70
N LEU A 137 22.13 -5.16 -21.14
CA LEU A 137 21.74 -6.40 -21.82
C LEU A 137 20.46 -6.98 -21.23
N TRP A 138 19.59 -7.43 -22.12
CA TRP A 138 18.54 -8.37 -21.79
C TRP A 138 19.13 -9.74 -21.40
N GLU A 139 18.34 -10.59 -20.76
CA GLU A 139 18.80 -11.92 -20.33
C GLU A 139 19.29 -12.82 -21.48
N ASP A 140 18.79 -12.62 -22.71
CA ASP A 140 19.20 -13.33 -23.92
C ASP A 140 20.45 -12.75 -24.58
N GLY A 141 21.04 -11.70 -24.00
CA GLY A 141 22.24 -11.05 -24.48
C GLY A 141 22.02 -9.96 -25.55
N GLN A 142 20.79 -9.69 -25.96
CA GLN A 142 20.49 -8.54 -26.80
C GLN A 142 20.61 -7.24 -26.01
N GLU A 143 20.97 -6.16 -26.67
CA GLU A 143 21.19 -4.87 -26.03
C GLU A 143 19.89 -4.06 -25.98
N LEU A 144 19.58 -3.51 -24.79
CA LEU A 144 18.47 -2.57 -24.58
C LEU A 144 18.78 -1.25 -25.27
N THR A 145 17.85 -0.74 -26.06
CA THR A 145 18.00 0.44 -26.89
C THR A 145 16.83 1.40 -26.76
N ALA A 146 16.93 2.59 -27.39
CA ALA A 146 15.85 3.55 -27.46
C ALA A 146 14.60 3.01 -28.20
N GLU A 147 14.76 2.00 -29.07
CA GLU A 147 13.66 1.32 -29.74
C GLU A 147 12.78 0.54 -28.76
N ASP A 148 13.36 -0.06 -27.70
CA ASP A 148 12.61 -0.75 -26.65
C ASP A 148 11.76 0.24 -25.85
N VAL A 149 12.30 1.43 -25.59
CA VAL A 149 11.56 2.51 -24.93
C VAL A 149 10.37 2.97 -25.78
N ALA A 150 10.62 3.22 -27.08
CA ALA A 150 9.57 3.64 -28.01
C ALA A 150 8.48 2.58 -28.19
N PHE A 151 8.88 1.30 -28.23
CA PHE A 151 7.96 0.17 -28.26
C PHE A 151 7.11 0.12 -26.99
N THR A 152 7.74 0.25 -25.81
CA THR A 152 7.05 0.22 -24.51
C THR A 152 6.01 1.32 -24.42
N CYS A 153 6.34 2.54 -24.83
CA CYS A 153 5.40 3.66 -24.84
C CYS A 153 4.19 3.38 -25.73
N LYS A 154 4.41 2.86 -26.94
CA LYS A 154 3.32 2.48 -27.87
C LYS A 154 2.43 1.40 -27.27
N LEU A 155 3.05 0.37 -26.67
CA LEU A 155 2.33 -0.72 -26.03
C LEU A 155 1.47 -0.22 -24.87
N ALA A 156 2.03 0.64 -24.01
CA ALA A 156 1.32 1.17 -22.84
C ALA A 156 0.14 2.08 -23.24
N ALA A 157 0.29 2.84 -24.32
CA ALA A 157 -0.74 3.74 -24.84
C ALA A 157 -1.80 3.02 -25.69
N ASP A 158 -1.55 1.79 -26.14
CA ASP A 158 -2.47 1.05 -27.00
C ASP A 158 -3.74 0.66 -26.24
N PRO A 159 -4.94 1.07 -26.70
CA PRO A 159 -6.20 0.65 -26.08
C PRO A 159 -6.38 -0.89 -26.01
N ALA A 160 -5.81 -1.64 -26.97
CA ALA A 160 -5.85 -3.10 -26.96
C ALA A 160 -5.07 -3.72 -25.79
N THR A 161 -4.07 -3.02 -25.26
CA THR A 161 -3.35 -3.40 -24.05
C THR A 161 -4.26 -3.30 -22.82
N GLY A 162 -5.10 -2.26 -22.76
CA GLY A 162 -5.95 -2.00 -21.60
C GLY A 162 -5.12 -1.71 -20.33
N SER A 163 -4.01 -0.98 -20.50
CA SER A 163 -3.13 -0.62 -19.39
C SER A 163 -3.81 0.36 -18.44
N PRO A 164 -3.79 0.14 -17.13
CA PRO A 164 -4.25 1.13 -16.16
C PRO A 164 -3.36 2.39 -16.11
N TYR A 165 -2.21 2.38 -16.76
CA TYR A 165 -1.24 3.48 -16.84
C TYR A 165 -1.21 4.15 -18.21
N ALA A 166 -2.13 3.81 -19.11
CA ALA A 166 -2.16 4.31 -20.49
C ALA A 166 -2.14 5.85 -20.56
N GLU A 167 -2.82 6.52 -19.63
CA GLU A 167 -2.96 7.97 -19.59
C GLU A 167 -1.61 8.70 -19.57
N ASP A 168 -0.65 8.21 -18.81
CA ASP A 168 0.70 8.81 -18.75
C ASP A 168 1.40 8.82 -20.11
N PHE A 169 1.16 7.81 -20.93
CA PHE A 169 1.76 7.64 -22.25
C PHE A 169 0.92 8.30 -23.35
N LEU A 170 -0.39 8.42 -23.17
CA LEU A 170 -1.28 9.15 -24.08
C LEU A 170 -1.04 10.67 -24.06
N ARG A 171 -0.44 11.20 -22.98
CA ARG A 171 -0.01 12.61 -22.90
C ARG A 171 1.21 12.92 -23.77
N ILE A 172 1.94 11.92 -24.24
CA ILE A 172 3.09 12.08 -25.11
C ILE A 172 2.59 12.44 -26.51
N LYS A 173 2.89 13.66 -26.95
CA LYS A 173 2.57 14.13 -28.31
C LYS A 173 3.43 13.44 -29.36
N GLU A 174 4.72 13.31 -29.07
CA GLU A 174 5.69 12.69 -29.97
C GLU A 174 6.83 12.08 -29.14
N LEU A 175 7.24 10.87 -29.50
CA LEU A 175 8.48 10.25 -29.06
C LEU A 175 9.31 9.96 -30.29
N ARG A 176 10.52 10.52 -30.36
CA ARG A 176 11.48 10.32 -31.45
C ARG A 176 12.69 9.58 -30.96
N VAL A 177 13.02 8.48 -31.61
CA VAL A 177 14.33 7.82 -31.49
C VAL A 177 15.31 8.60 -32.36
N ILE A 178 16.29 9.25 -31.73
CA ILE A 178 17.29 10.06 -32.40
C ILE A 178 18.43 9.18 -32.92
N ASP A 179 18.88 8.28 -32.05
CA ASP A 179 19.87 7.24 -32.36
C ASP A 179 19.63 6.02 -31.46
N ARG A 180 20.50 5.01 -31.56
CA ARG A 180 20.39 3.74 -30.82
C ARG A 180 20.17 3.92 -29.31
N TYR A 181 20.69 4.99 -28.72
CA TYR A 181 20.67 5.21 -27.26
C TYR A 181 19.99 6.50 -26.85
N THR A 182 19.62 7.34 -27.80
CA THR A 182 19.04 8.67 -27.53
C THR A 182 17.60 8.72 -28.01
N PHE A 183 16.70 9.14 -27.15
CA PHE A 183 15.34 9.45 -27.53
C PHE A 183 14.89 10.80 -26.94
N GLU A 184 13.91 11.41 -27.59
CA GLU A 184 13.33 12.68 -27.22
C GLU A 184 11.82 12.54 -27.12
N VAL A 185 11.24 13.16 -26.10
CA VAL A 185 9.81 13.15 -25.84
C VAL A 185 9.28 14.57 -25.83
N GLN A 186 8.21 14.79 -26.56
CA GLN A 186 7.48 16.05 -26.61
C GLN A 186 6.09 15.87 -26.04
N TYR A 187 5.74 16.68 -25.04
CA TYR A 187 4.38 16.85 -24.52
C TYR A 187 3.73 18.06 -25.18
N GLU A 188 2.42 18.04 -25.36
CA GLU A 188 1.70 19.19 -25.91
C GLU A 188 1.63 20.35 -24.91
N HIS A 189 1.41 20.01 -23.63
CA HIS A 189 1.37 20.91 -22.50
C HIS A 189 2.30 20.41 -21.41
N PHE A 190 2.57 21.24 -20.42
CA PHE A 190 3.24 20.77 -19.19
C PHE A 190 2.47 19.59 -18.60
N PHE A 191 3.18 18.55 -18.22
CA PHE A 191 2.62 17.38 -17.59
C PHE A 191 3.34 17.09 -16.26
N ALA A 192 2.65 17.22 -15.14
CA ALA A 192 3.24 17.11 -13.81
C ALA A 192 3.94 15.76 -13.56
N ARG A 193 3.39 14.68 -14.13
CA ARG A 193 3.96 13.34 -14.04
C ARG A 193 5.02 13.01 -15.09
N ALA A 194 5.38 13.97 -15.95
CA ALA A 194 6.33 13.72 -17.04
C ALA A 194 7.61 12.99 -16.57
N VAL A 195 8.16 13.38 -15.41
CA VAL A 195 9.36 12.75 -14.86
C VAL A 195 9.07 11.33 -14.33
N SER A 196 7.99 11.16 -13.57
CA SER A 196 7.65 9.85 -12.97
C SER A 196 7.20 8.82 -14.01
N THR A 197 6.69 9.24 -15.16
CA THR A 197 6.39 8.35 -16.29
C THR A 197 7.63 7.54 -16.72
N TRP A 198 8.81 8.14 -16.65
CA TRP A 198 10.09 7.49 -17.03
C TRP A 198 10.69 6.61 -15.92
N MET A 199 9.98 6.40 -14.83
CA MET A 199 10.28 5.40 -13.81
C MET A 199 9.53 4.08 -14.03
N ASN A 200 8.70 4.00 -15.08
CA ASN A 200 8.05 2.77 -15.49
C ASN A 200 9.02 1.85 -16.23
N PRO A 201 8.90 0.52 -16.06
CA PRO A 201 9.76 -0.48 -16.67
C PRO A 201 9.80 -0.43 -18.21
N ILE A 202 10.98 -0.66 -18.79
CA ILE A 202 11.16 -0.87 -20.23
C ILE A 202 10.91 -2.35 -20.53
N LEU A 203 10.22 -2.63 -21.65
CA LEU A 203 9.92 -3.99 -22.11
C LEU A 203 10.70 -4.34 -23.41
N PRO A 204 11.08 -5.62 -23.60
CA PRO A 204 11.87 -6.06 -24.75
C PRO A 204 11.03 -6.08 -26.04
N LYS A 205 11.31 -5.13 -26.95
CA LYS A 205 10.66 -5.03 -28.26
C LYS A 205 10.81 -6.34 -29.05
N HIS A 206 12.04 -6.86 -29.14
CA HIS A 206 12.37 -8.05 -29.95
C HIS A 206 11.62 -9.32 -29.53
N ILE A 207 11.10 -9.36 -28.30
CA ILE A 207 10.28 -10.49 -27.82
C ILE A 207 8.79 -10.20 -28.01
N LEU A 208 8.34 -8.98 -27.72
CA LEU A 208 6.91 -8.69 -27.58
C LEU A 208 6.28 -8.07 -28.82
N GLU A 209 7.08 -7.57 -29.77
CA GLU A 209 6.55 -6.98 -31.00
C GLU A 209 5.74 -8.02 -31.81
N GLY A 210 4.52 -7.68 -32.18
CA GLY A 210 3.61 -8.56 -32.89
C GLY A 210 2.90 -9.61 -32.03
N GLN A 211 3.16 -9.69 -30.73
CA GLN A 211 2.43 -10.57 -29.83
C GLN A 211 1.18 -9.88 -29.25
N ASN A 212 0.16 -10.71 -28.96
CA ASN A 212 -0.95 -10.23 -28.14
C ASN A 212 -0.50 -10.20 -26.68
N ILE A 213 -0.29 -9.00 -26.16
CA ILE A 213 0.27 -8.77 -24.81
C ILE A 213 -0.61 -9.39 -23.70
N ARG A 214 -1.93 -9.49 -23.90
CA ARG A 214 -2.86 -10.03 -22.89
C ARG A 214 -2.84 -11.55 -22.79
N SER A 215 -2.27 -12.26 -23.77
CA SER A 215 -2.23 -13.72 -23.83
C SER A 215 -0.84 -14.30 -24.03
N THR A 216 0.19 -13.47 -24.04
CA THR A 216 1.58 -13.91 -24.22
C THR A 216 2.09 -14.76 -23.06
N PRO A 217 2.89 -15.80 -23.30
CA PRO A 217 3.59 -16.54 -22.24
C PRO A 217 4.55 -15.69 -21.41
N PHE A 218 4.95 -14.52 -21.93
CA PHE A 218 5.82 -13.57 -21.25
C PHE A 218 5.28 -13.16 -19.85
N ALA A 219 3.96 -13.15 -19.68
CA ALA A 219 3.31 -12.90 -18.41
C ALA A 219 3.74 -13.83 -17.25
N ARG A 220 4.26 -15.04 -17.58
CA ARG A 220 4.72 -16.04 -16.62
C ARG A 220 6.20 -16.39 -16.79
N LYS A 221 6.81 -16.03 -17.91
CA LYS A 221 8.21 -16.26 -18.24
C LYS A 221 8.80 -15.00 -18.85
N PRO A 222 8.92 -13.94 -18.04
CA PRO A 222 9.47 -12.68 -18.50
C PRO A 222 10.96 -12.81 -18.84
N LEU A 223 11.43 -11.93 -19.71
CA LEU A 223 12.82 -11.71 -20.02
C LEU A 223 13.13 -10.26 -19.67
N GLY A 224 14.00 -10.04 -18.70
CA GLY A 224 14.27 -8.73 -18.14
C GLY A 224 15.70 -8.25 -18.38
N ALA A 225 15.97 -7.02 -17.94
CA ALA A 225 17.31 -6.42 -17.86
C ALA A 225 17.63 -5.97 -16.43
N GLY A 226 16.84 -6.41 -15.45
CA GLY A 226 16.93 -6.04 -14.05
C GLY A 226 18.04 -6.76 -13.27
N PRO A 227 18.14 -6.47 -11.96
CA PRO A 227 19.14 -7.07 -11.08
C PRO A 227 18.97 -8.59 -10.91
N TYR A 228 17.78 -9.11 -11.09
CA TYR A 228 17.48 -10.54 -10.99
C TYR A 228 16.68 -11.00 -12.19
N ARG A 229 16.71 -12.32 -12.46
CA ARG A 229 15.90 -12.99 -13.47
C ARG A 229 15.07 -14.09 -12.84
N LEU A 230 13.88 -14.35 -13.38
CA LEU A 230 12.99 -15.40 -12.88
C LEU A 230 13.56 -16.78 -13.20
N LYS A 231 13.90 -17.54 -12.15
CA LYS A 231 14.39 -18.92 -12.26
C LYS A 231 13.23 -19.93 -12.29
N SER A 232 12.26 -19.77 -11.40
CA SER A 232 11.08 -20.62 -11.35
C SER A 232 9.90 -19.94 -10.66
N TRP A 233 8.70 -20.32 -11.05
CA TRP A 233 7.46 -19.90 -10.42
C TRP A 233 6.55 -21.13 -10.22
N GLU A 234 6.42 -21.55 -8.97
CA GLU A 234 5.51 -22.60 -8.51
C GLU A 234 4.27 -21.92 -7.93
N ALA A 235 3.18 -21.90 -8.71
CA ALA A 235 1.96 -21.16 -8.35
C ALA A 235 1.43 -21.58 -6.96
N GLY A 236 1.09 -20.57 -6.14
CA GLY A 236 0.60 -20.75 -4.78
C GLY A 236 1.66 -21.25 -3.78
N SER A 237 2.91 -21.41 -4.18
CA SER A 237 4.01 -21.92 -3.35
C SER A 237 5.17 -20.95 -3.24
N ARG A 238 5.87 -20.69 -4.35
CA ARG A 238 7.04 -19.82 -4.34
C ARG A 238 7.41 -19.27 -5.72
N MET A 239 8.10 -18.14 -5.70
CA MET A 239 8.82 -17.58 -6.84
C MET A 239 10.31 -17.50 -6.49
N VAL A 240 11.17 -17.95 -7.39
CA VAL A 240 12.62 -17.97 -7.20
C VAL A 240 13.27 -17.12 -8.30
N PHE A 241 14.11 -16.20 -7.88
CA PHE A 241 14.87 -15.32 -8.75
C PHE A 241 16.36 -15.52 -8.51
N GLU A 242 17.17 -15.47 -9.57
CA GLU A 242 18.62 -15.55 -9.47
C GLU A 242 19.29 -14.25 -9.92
N ALA A 243 20.40 -13.89 -9.28
CA ALA A 243 21.11 -12.66 -9.59
C ALA A 243 21.56 -12.64 -11.07
N SER A 244 21.25 -11.57 -11.77
CA SER A 244 21.65 -11.38 -13.16
C SER A 244 23.17 -11.12 -13.26
N PRO A 245 23.92 -11.96 -13.96
CA PRO A 245 25.37 -11.76 -14.10
C PRO A 245 25.72 -10.58 -15.01
N THR A 246 24.75 -10.14 -15.82
CA THR A 246 24.92 -9.09 -16.84
C THR A 246 24.24 -7.78 -16.44
N TYR A 247 23.78 -7.66 -15.19
CA TYR A 247 23.14 -6.44 -14.72
C TYR A 247 24.11 -5.25 -14.81
N PHE A 248 23.67 -4.19 -15.46
CA PHE A 248 24.55 -3.07 -15.83
C PHE A 248 25.15 -2.31 -14.63
N ALA A 249 24.45 -2.30 -13.49
CA ALA A 249 24.94 -1.65 -12.26
C ALA A 249 25.81 -2.57 -11.39
N GLY A 250 26.19 -3.73 -11.89
CA GLY A 250 26.93 -4.77 -11.20
C GLY A 250 26.05 -5.90 -10.70
N LYS A 251 26.55 -7.14 -10.78
CA LYS A 251 25.83 -8.31 -10.27
C LYS A 251 25.46 -8.10 -8.79
N PRO A 252 24.18 -8.31 -8.38
CA PRO A 252 23.80 -8.30 -6.98
C PRO A 252 24.60 -9.31 -6.15
N HIS A 253 24.94 -8.93 -4.92
CA HIS A 253 25.72 -9.81 -4.04
C HIS A 253 24.92 -11.03 -3.57
N ILE A 254 23.60 -10.91 -3.34
CA ILE A 254 22.74 -12.03 -2.98
C ILE A 254 22.42 -12.82 -4.25
N ASN A 255 22.80 -14.10 -4.29
CA ASN A 255 22.66 -14.92 -5.49
C ASN A 255 21.21 -15.30 -5.80
N GLU A 256 20.35 -15.46 -4.78
CA GLU A 256 18.99 -15.95 -4.97
C GLU A 256 18.01 -15.21 -4.06
N VAL A 257 16.88 -14.81 -4.63
CA VAL A 257 15.73 -14.21 -3.93
C VAL A 257 14.56 -15.17 -4.04
N VAL A 258 13.97 -15.53 -2.91
CA VAL A 258 12.86 -16.47 -2.85
C VAL A 258 11.67 -15.82 -2.16
N TYR A 259 10.57 -15.64 -2.88
CA TYR A 259 9.28 -15.28 -2.30
C TYR A 259 8.51 -16.56 -2.00
N ARG A 260 8.24 -16.81 -0.73
CA ARG A 260 7.41 -17.93 -0.26
C ARG A 260 5.99 -17.44 -0.03
N ILE A 261 5.02 -18.05 -0.71
CA ILE A 261 3.61 -17.69 -0.59
C ILE A 261 3.03 -18.44 0.61
N ILE A 262 2.76 -17.70 1.69
CA ILE A 262 2.24 -18.22 2.95
C ILE A 262 1.01 -17.37 3.32
N PRO A 263 -0.20 -17.81 2.93
CA PRO A 263 -1.42 -17.00 3.11
C PRO A 263 -1.85 -16.79 4.57
N ASP A 264 -1.21 -17.47 5.52
CA ASP A 264 -1.48 -17.35 6.95
C ASP A 264 -0.36 -16.59 7.67
N ASN A 265 -0.68 -15.43 8.25
CA ASN A 265 0.30 -14.57 8.91
C ASN A 265 0.92 -15.23 10.15
N ALA A 266 0.17 -16.03 10.90
CA ALA A 266 0.71 -16.73 12.07
C ALA A 266 1.73 -17.80 11.66
N THR A 267 1.44 -18.54 10.60
CA THR A 267 2.38 -19.50 9.99
C THR A 267 3.63 -18.78 9.48
N MET A 268 3.47 -17.65 8.77
CA MET A 268 4.59 -16.83 8.29
C MET A 268 5.48 -16.36 9.45
N PHE A 269 4.88 -15.92 10.54
CA PHE A 269 5.59 -15.52 11.75
C PHE A 269 6.38 -16.69 12.37
N MET A 270 5.79 -17.90 12.44
CA MET A 270 6.50 -19.09 12.94
C MET A 270 7.65 -19.50 12.04
N GLU A 271 7.50 -19.40 10.72
CA GLU A 271 8.56 -19.62 9.73
C GLU A 271 9.73 -18.64 9.92
N THR A 272 9.41 -17.34 10.13
CA THR A 272 10.40 -16.30 10.42
C THR A 272 11.12 -16.57 11.74
N ARG A 273 10.38 -16.92 12.79
CA ARG A 273 10.94 -17.27 14.09
C ARG A 273 11.87 -18.49 14.00
N ALA A 274 11.51 -19.47 13.19
CA ALA A 274 12.31 -20.67 12.93
C ALA A 274 13.54 -20.40 12.05
N GLY A 275 13.67 -19.20 11.45
CA GLY A 275 14.78 -18.82 10.57
C GLY A 275 14.61 -19.32 9.12
N ARG A 276 13.41 -19.76 8.73
CA ARG A 276 13.09 -20.18 7.37
C ARG A 276 12.61 -19.02 6.46
N LEU A 277 12.34 -17.86 7.07
CA LEU A 277 12.18 -16.58 6.39
C LEU A 277 13.15 -15.57 6.96
N ASP A 278 13.63 -14.70 6.11
CA ASP A 278 14.58 -13.64 6.43
C ASP A 278 13.90 -12.29 6.62
N VAL A 279 12.84 -12.07 5.86
CA VAL A 279 12.09 -10.80 5.80
C VAL A 279 10.60 -11.08 5.87
N MET A 280 9.89 -10.36 6.72
CA MET A 280 8.43 -10.28 6.72
C MET A 280 7.96 -8.96 7.35
N ASP A 281 6.74 -8.56 7.04
CA ASP A 281 6.03 -7.51 7.76
C ASP A 281 5.29 -8.11 8.96
N LEU A 282 5.59 -7.61 10.16
CA LEU A 282 4.94 -8.04 11.38
C LEU A 282 3.55 -7.41 11.53
N SER A 283 2.61 -8.16 12.09
CA SER A 283 1.39 -7.55 12.61
C SER A 283 1.72 -6.65 13.82
N PRO A 284 0.86 -5.67 14.15
CA PRO A 284 1.05 -4.82 15.33
C PRO A 284 1.26 -5.62 16.64
N LEU A 285 0.51 -6.70 16.80
CA LEU A 285 0.63 -7.59 17.97
C LEU A 285 1.99 -8.29 18.02
N GLN A 286 2.44 -8.83 16.89
CA GLN A 286 3.76 -9.45 16.76
C GLN A 286 4.85 -8.43 17.06
N TYR A 287 4.78 -7.24 16.45
CA TYR A 287 5.77 -6.18 16.61
C TYR A 287 5.91 -5.73 18.08
N LEU A 288 4.80 -5.44 18.74
CA LEU A 288 4.80 -4.87 20.09
C LEU A 288 5.02 -5.89 21.20
N ARG A 289 4.48 -7.11 21.05
CA ARG A 289 4.40 -8.07 22.17
C ARG A 289 5.18 -9.37 21.96
N GLN A 290 5.31 -9.84 20.71
CA GLN A 290 5.90 -11.15 20.45
C GLN A 290 7.35 -11.09 19.99
N THR A 291 7.87 -9.90 19.66
CA THR A 291 9.24 -9.69 19.18
C THR A 291 10.05 -8.72 20.03
N SER A 292 9.67 -8.52 21.30
CA SER A 292 10.36 -7.62 22.23
C SER A 292 11.54 -8.29 22.97
N GLY A 293 11.61 -9.61 22.96
CA GLY A 293 12.64 -10.37 23.69
C GLY A 293 14.03 -10.32 23.05
N PRO A 294 15.11 -10.63 23.84
CA PRO A 294 16.49 -10.63 23.36
C PRO A 294 16.72 -11.55 22.15
N GLU A 295 16.00 -12.65 22.05
CA GLU A 295 16.04 -13.59 20.92
C GLU A 295 15.80 -12.85 19.58
N TRP A 296 14.78 -12.01 19.53
CA TRP A 296 14.44 -11.24 18.34
C TRP A 296 15.44 -10.09 18.10
N GLN A 297 15.79 -9.35 19.16
CA GLN A 297 16.73 -8.23 19.05
C GLN A 297 18.11 -8.69 18.57
N ASN A 298 18.56 -9.89 18.93
CA ASN A 298 19.83 -10.44 18.49
C ASN A 298 19.82 -10.97 17.05
N ARG A 299 18.64 -11.37 16.53
CA ARG A 299 18.52 -12.03 15.23
C ARG A 299 17.98 -11.12 14.14
N PHE A 300 17.20 -10.09 14.46
CA PHE A 300 16.52 -9.27 13.51
C PHE A 300 16.75 -7.78 13.75
N HIS A 301 16.81 -7.03 12.65
CA HIS A 301 16.54 -5.60 12.63
C HIS A 301 15.02 -5.42 12.57
N LYS A 302 14.47 -4.52 13.39
CA LYS A 302 13.07 -4.14 13.37
C LYS A 302 12.99 -2.69 12.90
N PHE A 303 12.14 -2.44 11.93
CA PHE A 303 11.91 -1.09 11.43
C PHE A 303 10.46 -0.67 11.74
N ARG A 304 10.24 0.64 11.80
CA ARG A 304 8.92 1.24 11.98
C ARG A 304 8.91 2.60 11.29
N TYR A 305 8.05 2.76 10.31
CA TYR A 305 7.84 4.02 9.62
C TYR A 305 6.42 4.09 9.10
N LEU A 306 5.88 5.31 8.93
CA LEU A 306 4.53 5.48 8.38
C LEU A 306 4.53 4.99 6.94
N ALA A 307 3.70 4.00 6.63
CA ALA A 307 3.65 3.38 5.31
C ALA A 307 3.15 4.39 4.25
N ASN A 308 3.61 4.20 3.01
CA ASN A 308 3.07 4.92 1.86
C ASN A 308 1.81 4.21 1.33
N VAL A 309 0.86 3.97 2.23
CA VAL A 309 -0.41 3.31 1.91
C VAL A 309 -1.51 3.87 2.80
N TYR A 310 -2.70 4.09 2.26
CA TYR A 310 -3.89 4.34 3.05
C TYR A 310 -4.89 3.20 2.89
N ILE A 311 -5.59 2.87 3.98
CA ILE A 311 -6.62 1.82 4.00
C ILE A 311 -7.99 2.48 3.97
N PHE A 312 -8.90 1.89 3.19
CA PHE A 312 -10.23 2.43 2.96
C PHE A 312 -11.28 1.32 2.76
N LEU A 313 -12.53 1.64 3.03
CA LEU A 313 -13.67 0.92 2.51
C LEU A 313 -14.17 1.66 1.26
N GLY A 314 -13.98 1.06 0.09
CA GLY A 314 -14.45 1.57 -1.20
C GLY A 314 -15.85 1.04 -1.49
N PHE A 315 -16.76 1.92 -1.89
CA PHE A 315 -18.13 1.57 -2.24
C PHE A 315 -18.24 1.39 -3.77
N ASN A 316 -18.91 0.35 -4.22
CA ASN A 316 -19.32 0.29 -5.61
C ASN A 316 -20.47 1.30 -5.82
N LEU A 317 -20.18 2.43 -6.47
CA LEU A 317 -21.14 3.52 -6.63
C LEU A 317 -22.24 3.23 -7.66
N GLU A 318 -22.17 2.10 -8.37
CA GLU A 318 -23.29 1.59 -9.17
C GLU A 318 -24.27 0.76 -8.35
N HIS A 319 -23.90 0.34 -7.14
CA HIS A 319 -24.79 -0.38 -6.24
C HIS A 319 -25.95 0.51 -5.78
N PRO A 320 -27.21 0.05 -5.79
CA PRO A 320 -28.40 0.87 -5.51
C PRO A 320 -28.35 1.65 -4.19
N PHE A 321 -27.74 1.09 -3.14
CA PHE A 321 -27.62 1.76 -1.84
C PHE A 321 -26.52 2.83 -1.85
N PHE A 322 -25.41 2.57 -2.51
CA PHE A 322 -24.24 3.45 -2.49
C PHE A 322 -24.28 4.60 -3.49
N LYS A 323 -25.27 4.63 -4.39
CA LYS A 323 -25.59 5.83 -5.19
C LYS A 323 -25.99 7.01 -4.32
N ASP A 324 -26.64 6.74 -3.20
CA ASP A 324 -27.08 7.77 -2.25
C ASP A 324 -25.92 8.20 -1.35
N VAL A 325 -25.50 9.45 -1.45
CA VAL A 325 -24.44 10.02 -0.63
C VAL A 325 -24.74 9.96 0.87
N ARG A 326 -26.03 10.05 1.25
CA ARG A 326 -26.44 9.99 2.66
C ARG A 326 -26.11 8.64 3.27
N VAL A 327 -26.28 7.55 2.51
CA VAL A 327 -25.92 6.19 2.95
C VAL A 327 -24.41 6.06 3.16
N ARG A 328 -23.60 6.54 2.21
CA ARG A 328 -22.13 6.51 2.33
C ARG A 328 -21.64 7.33 3.52
N ARG A 329 -22.18 8.53 3.70
CA ARG A 329 -21.87 9.39 4.85
C ARG A 329 -22.29 8.75 6.18
N ALA A 330 -23.47 8.14 6.23
CA ALA A 330 -23.95 7.43 7.41
C ALA A 330 -23.02 6.29 7.81
N ILE A 331 -22.59 5.47 6.84
CA ILE A 331 -21.62 4.40 7.07
C ILE A 331 -20.30 5.00 7.59
N SER A 332 -19.77 6.04 6.94
CA SER A 332 -18.50 6.68 7.34
C SER A 332 -18.57 7.29 8.75
N MET A 333 -19.73 7.87 9.14
CA MET A 333 -19.96 8.41 10.48
C MET A 333 -20.21 7.34 11.55
N ALA A 334 -20.64 6.14 11.15
CA ALA A 334 -20.83 5.04 12.10
C ALA A 334 -19.49 4.40 12.51
N ILE A 335 -18.44 4.56 11.71
CA ILE A 335 -17.15 3.92 11.93
C ILE A 335 -16.27 4.71 12.91
N ASP A 336 -15.89 4.06 14.01
CA ASP A 336 -14.91 4.54 14.98
C ASP A 336 -13.48 4.20 14.48
N ARG A 337 -12.86 5.15 13.78
CA ARG A 337 -11.51 5.00 13.23
C ARG A 337 -10.45 4.88 14.32
N GLU A 338 -10.58 5.67 15.38
CA GLU A 338 -9.65 5.64 16.51
C GLU A 338 -9.76 4.30 17.28
N GLY A 339 -10.99 3.83 17.48
CA GLY A 339 -11.24 2.51 18.06
C GLY A 339 -10.62 1.37 17.21
N ILE A 340 -10.69 1.46 15.88
CA ILE A 340 -10.01 0.51 14.98
C ILE A 340 -8.49 0.62 15.13
N ILE A 341 -7.91 1.83 15.09
CA ILE A 341 -6.46 2.02 15.23
C ILE A 341 -5.98 1.50 16.59
N ASN A 342 -6.68 1.78 17.66
CA ASN A 342 -6.30 1.34 19.00
C ASN A 342 -6.53 -0.17 19.21
N GLY A 343 -7.65 -0.71 18.74
CA GLY A 343 -8.04 -2.11 18.96
C GLY A 343 -7.39 -3.09 17.99
N VAL A 344 -7.34 -2.76 16.69
CA VAL A 344 -6.79 -3.64 15.66
C VAL A 344 -5.30 -3.38 15.44
N LEU A 345 -4.91 -2.10 15.32
CA LEU A 345 -3.53 -1.74 15.03
C LEU A 345 -2.70 -1.49 16.30
N LEU A 346 -3.28 -1.55 17.49
CA LEU A 346 -2.59 -1.29 18.76
C LEU A 346 -1.82 0.04 18.75
N GLY A 347 -2.40 1.08 18.16
CA GLY A 347 -1.78 2.39 17.99
C GLY A 347 -0.74 2.46 16.86
N GLN A 348 -0.60 1.42 16.03
CA GLN A 348 0.36 1.43 14.92
C GLN A 348 -0.30 1.94 13.63
N GLY A 349 -0.78 3.17 13.65
CA GLY A 349 -1.39 3.86 12.53
C GLY A 349 -1.88 5.24 12.92
N VAL A 350 -2.26 6.04 11.92
CA VAL A 350 -2.87 7.36 12.09
C VAL A 350 -4.16 7.42 11.27
N PRO A 351 -5.18 8.17 11.71
CA PRO A 351 -6.43 8.31 10.94
C PRO A 351 -6.18 8.93 9.57
N ALA A 352 -6.93 8.49 8.55
CA ALA A 352 -6.93 9.08 7.21
C ALA A 352 -8.28 9.73 6.91
N PHE A 353 -8.26 10.82 6.12
CA PHE A 353 -9.47 11.46 5.58
C PHE A 353 -9.43 11.64 4.06
N GLY A 354 -8.32 11.28 3.43
CA GLY A 354 -8.12 11.45 2.00
C GLY A 354 -6.99 10.56 1.47
N PRO A 355 -6.64 10.70 0.18
CA PRO A 355 -5.70 9.84 -0.51
C PRO A 355 -4.23 10.19 -0.27
N PHE A 356 -3.92 11.15 0.58
CA PHE A 356 -2.56 11.63 0.79
C PHE A 356 -2.01 11.28 2.17
N LYS A 357 -0.69 11.13 2.25
CA LYS A 357 0.02 10.87 3.50
C LYS A 357 -0.01 12.12 4.38
N PRO A 358 -0.33 12.02 5.68
CA PRO A 358 -0.22 13.13 6.60
C PRO A 358 1.16 13.79 6.56
N GLY A 359 1.19 15.12 6.52
CA GLY A 359 2.42 15.91 6.43
C GLY A 359 2.99 16.08 5.03
N SER A 360 2.44 15.41 3.99
CA SER A 360 2.84 15.66 2.60
C SER A 360 2.24 16.98 2.09
N TRP A 361 2.87 17.60 1.08
CA TRP A 361 2.45 18.88 0.56
C TRP A 361 1.02 18.94 -0.02
N PRO A 362 0.44 17.86 -0.59
CA PRO A 362 -0.95 17.87 -1.07
C PRO A 362 -1.97 17.55 0.05
N TYR A 363 -1.52 17.23 1.27
CA TYR A 363 -2.40 16.92 2.39
C TYR A 363 -3.10 18.18 2.89
N HIS A 364 -4.44 18.16 2.95
CA HIS A 364 -5.24 19.33 3.30
C HIS A 364 -5.01 19.75 4.76
N PRO A 365 -4.56 21.01 5.05
CA PRO A 365 -4.17 21.41 6.39
C PRO A 365 -5.33 21.60 7.37
N GLY A 366 -6.54 21.84 6.87
CA GLY A 366 -7.73 22.16 7.68
C GLY A 366 -8.74 21.01 7.81
N LEU A 367 -8.70 20.01 6.95
CA LEU A 367 -9.59 18.85 7.06
C LEU A 367 -9.12 17.91 8.17
N LYS A 368 -10.08 17.21 8.75
CA LYS A 368 -9.85 16.19 9.78
C LYS A 368 -10.62 14.93 9.42
N PRO A 369 -10.17 13.76 9.90
CA PRO A 369 -10.94 12.53 9.75
C PRO A 369 -12.37 12.74 10.29
N MET A 370 -13.35 12.24 9.54
CA MET A 370 -14.76 12.32 9.92
C MET A 370 -14.97 11.67 11.29
N PRO A 371 -15.46 12.40 12.30
CA PRO A 371 -15.66 11.84 13.64
C PRO A 371 -16.82 10.85 13.63
N GLN A 372 -16.74 9.85 14.51
CA GLN A 372 -17.90 8.99 14.74
C GLN A 372 -19.09 9.81 15.27
N ASN A 373 -20.24 9.64 14.63
CA ASN A 373 -21.50 10.27 15.06
C ASN A 373 -22.69 9.37 14.70
N ILE A 374 -23.05 8.48 15.61
CA ILE A 374 -24.12 7.50 15.44
C ILE A 374 -25.50 8.17 15.27
N ALA A 375 -25.74 9.27 15.99
CA ALA A 375 -27.00 9.98 15.89
C ALA A 375 -27.21 10.56 14.49
N THR A 376 -26.22 11.27 13.96
CA THR A 376 -26.26 11.80 12.59
C THR A 376 -26.31 10.68 11.55
N ALA A 377 -25.59 9.57 11.76
CA ALA A 377 -25.63 8.41 10.87
C ALA A 377 -27.07 7.86 10.74
N ARG A 378 -27.77 7.67 11.85
CA ARG A 378 -29.17 7.22 11.86
C ARG A 378 -30.11 8.22 11.19
N THR A 379 -29.92 9.51 11.42
CA THR A 379 -30.72 10.56 10.77
C THR A 379 -30.55 10.50 9.24
N LEU A 380 -29.33 10.40 8.75
CA LEU A 380 -29.04 10.30 7.31
C LEU A 380 -29.67 9.05 6.67
N LEU A 381 -29.67 7.91 7.37
CA LEU A 381 -30.34 6.70 6.89
C LEU A 381 -31.85 6.86 6.83
N ALA A 382 -32.44 7.47 7.85
CA ALA A 382 -33.88 7.78 7.86
C ALA A 382 -34.28 8.76 6.74
N GLU A 383 -33.47 9.83 6.52
CA GLU A 383 -33.65 10.76 5.39
C GLU A 383 -33.49 10.07 4.03
N ALA A 384 -32.65 9.01 3.95
CA ALA A 384 -32.54 8.19 2.77
C ALA A 384 -33.66 7.17 2.59
N GLY A 385 -34.67 7.18 3.51
CA GLY A 385 -35.86 6.33 3.45
C GLY A 385 -35.68 4.94 4.05
N PHE A 386 -34.66 4.71 4.87
CA PHE A 386 -34.46 3.43 5.56
C PHE A 386 -35.07 3.47 6.97
N ALA A 387 -35.84 2.44 7.30
CA ALA A 387 -36.42 2.22 8.61
C ALA A 387 -36.45 0.72 8.92
N ASP A 388 -36.61 0.37 10.20
CA ASP A 388 -36.89 -1.00 10.62
C ASP A 388 -38.43 -1.19 10.61
N HIS A 389 -38.97 -1.70 9.48
CA HIS A 389 -40.40 -1.85 9.29
C HIS A 389 -40.96 -3.13 9.89
N ASN A 390 -40.14 -4.13 10.14
CA ASN A 390 -40.55 -5.46 10.62
C ASN A 390 -40.17 -5.74 12.08
N GLY A 391 -39.36 -4.86 12.70
CA GLY A 391 -38.96 -4.94 14.10
C GLY A 391 -37.81 -5.96 14.35
N ASP A 392 -37.06 -6.36 13.31
CA ASP A 392 -35.96 -7.30 13.45
C ASP A 392 -34.61 -6.64 13.81
N GLY A 393 -34.60 -5.31 13.93
CA GLY A 393 -33.41 -4.51 14.24
C GLY A 393 -32.56 -4.16 13.03
N LEU A 394 -32.96 -4.55 11.82
CA LEU A 394 -32.32 -4.19 10.57
C LEU A 394 -33.12 -3.14 9.82
N LEU A 395 -32.44 -2.26 9.13
CA LEU A 395 -33.10 -1.24 8.33
C LEU A 395 -33.42 -1.81 6.95
N ASP A 396 -34.59 -1.46 6.44
CA ASP A 396 -35.02 -1.79 5.09
C ASP A 396 -35.60 -0.57 4.38
N ARG A 397 -35.68 -0.62 3.05
CA ARG A 397 -36.36 0.34 2.20
C ARG A 397 -37.04 -0.41 1.06
N ASP A 398 -38.33 -0.19 0.86
CA ASP A 398 -39.13 -0.88 -0.16
C ASP A 398 -39.09 -2.41 -0.02
N GLY A 399 -39.04 -2.94 1.22
CA GLY A 399 -38.92 -4.36 1.53
C GLY A 399 -37.53 -4.97 1.24
N LEU A 400 -36.55 -4.17 0.90
CA LEU A 400 -35.17 -4.60 0.68
C LEU A 400 -34.30 -4.23 1.89
N PRO A 401 -33.72 -5.20 2.62
CA PRO A 401 -32.87 -4.92 3.77
C PRO A 401 -31.61 -4.17 3.34
N LEU A 402 -31.16 -3.22 4.15
CA LEU A 402 -29.88 -2.54 3.98
C LEU A 402 -28.75 -3.51 4.34
N ALA A 403 -28.39 -4.34 3.37
CA ALA A 403 -27.40 -5.38 3.53
C ALA A 403 -26.38 -5.31 2.40
N PHE A 404 -25.09 -5.56 2.71
CA PHE A 404 -24.04 -5.62 1.72
C PHE A 404 -22.85 -6.48 2.18
N THR A 405 -22.00 -6.85 1.25
CA THR A 405 -20.79 -7.62 1.52
C THR A 405 -19.55 -6.73 1.49
N ILE A 406 -18.72 -6.78 2.53
CA ILE A 406 -17.35 -6.28 2.50
C ILE A 406 -16.46 -7.39 1.96
N LEU A 407 -15.90 -7.16 0.80
CA LEU A 407 -14.92 -8.05 0.17
C LEU A 407 -13.50 -7.60 0.56
N THR A 408 -12.62 -8.55 0.93
CA THR A 408 -11.21 -8.28 1.19
C THR A 408 -10.35 -9.50 0.86
N ASN A 409 -9.03 -9.36 0.91
CA ASN A 409 -8.13 -10.47 0.63
C ASN A 409 -7.91 -11.39 1.84
N GLN A 410 -7.74 -12.67 1.56
CA GLN A 410 -7.33 -13.67 2.54
C GLN A 410 -5.91 -13.35 3.05
N GLY A 411 -5.62 -13.74 4.28
CA GLY A 411 -4.28 -13.64 4.88
C GLY A 411 -3.95 -12.26 5.49
N ASN A 412 -4.67 -11.21 5.16
CA ASN A 412 -4.49 -9.91 5.79
C ASN A 412 -5.35 -9.78 7.05
N GLU A 413 -4.79 -10.22 8.20
CA GLU A 413 -5.50 -10.20 9.48
C GLU A 413 -5.98 -8.80 9.88
N GLN A 414 -5.19 -7.77 9.61
CA GLN A 414 -5.56 -6.39 9.95
C GLN A 414 -6.83 -5.96 9.21
N ARG A 415 -6.94 -6.27 7.90
CA ARG A 415 -8.16 -5.98 7.14
C ARG A 415 -9.34 -6.80 7.60
N ILE A 416 -9.13 -8.09 7.88
CA ILE A 416 -10.21 -8.99 8.36
C ILE A 416 -10.74 -8.51 9.72
N LEU A 417 -9.87 -8.18 10.67
CA LEU A 417 -10.26 -7.63 11.97
C LEU A 417 -10.93 -6.26 11.85
N THR A 418 -10.41 -5.39 10.98
CA THR A 418 -11.04 -4.09 10.66
C THR A 418 -12.46 -4.29 10.13
N ALA A 419 -12.66 -5.20 9.16
CA ALA A 419 -13.98 -5.52 8.63
C ALA A 419 -14.92 -6.07 9.72
N THR A 420 -14.41 -6.90 10.64
CA THR A 420 -15.20 -7.46 11.77
C THR A 420 -15.65 -6.38 12.73
N VAL A 421 -14.76 -5.43 13.07
CA VAL A 421 -15.15 -4.28 13.91
C VAL A 421 -16.20 -3.43 13.20
N MET A 422 -16.00 -3.12 11.92
CA MET A 422 -16.95 -2.35 11.10
C MET A 422 -18.31 -3.07 11.00
N GLN A 423 -18.34 -4.39 10.81
CA GLN A 423 -19.55 -5.20 10.79
C GLN A 423 -20.35 -5.01 12.09
N SER A 424 -19.69 -5.07 13.24
CA SER A 424 -20.32 -4.85 14.55
C SER A 424 -20.86 -3.43 14.71
N GLN A 425 -20.09 -2.43 14.31
CA GLN A 425 -20.49 -1.02 14.41
C GLN A 425 -21.67 -0.70 13.49
N LEU A 426 -21.69 -1.25 12.28
CA LEU A 426 -22.77 -1.05 11.31
C LEU A 426 -24.04 -1.80 11.72
N LYS A 427 -23.92 -2.99 12.30
CA LYS A 427 -25.06 -3.71 12.87
C LYS A 427 -25.76 -2.91 13.97
N ALA A 428 -25.01 -2.18 14.80
CA ALA A 428 -25.57 -1.33 15.86
C ALA A 428 -26.46 -0.18 15.35
N ILE A 429 -26.35 0.15 14.06
CA ILE A 429 -27.22 1.14 13.40
C ILE A 429 -28.20 0.50 12.41
N GLY A 430 -28.36 -0.82 12.43
CA GLY A 430 -29.35 -1.55 11.63
C GLY A 430 -28.88 -1.95 10.22
N ILE A 431 -27.59 -1.97 9.95
CA ILE A 431 -27.04 -2.39 8.65
C ILE A 431 -26.49 -3.83 8.76
N ASP A 432 -26.95 -4.74 7.89
CA ASP A 432 -26.43 -6.11 7.81
C ASP A 432 -25.19 -6.15 6.91
N VAL A 433 -24.05 -6.48 7.48
CA VAL A 433 -22.77 -6.59 6.75
C VAL A 433 -22.27 -8.02 6.78
N ARG A 434 -21.95 -8.55 5.60
CA ARG A 434 -21.28 -9.85 5.44
C ARG A 434 -19.82 -9.61 5.08
N ILE A 435 -18.91 -10.47 5.56
CA ILE A 435 -17.51 -10.40 5.24
C ILE A 435 -17.17 -11.60 4.34
N ARG A 436 -16.50 -11.32 3.22
CA ARG A 436 -15.99 -12.34 2.31
C ARG A 436 -14.51 -12.12 2.05
N THR A 437 -13.72 -13.17 2.24
CA THR A 437 -12.29 -13.17 1.93
C THR A 437 -12.01 -13.99 0.67
N VAL A 438 -11.06 -13.53 -0.15
CA VAL A 438 -10.66 -14.16 -1.41
C VAL A 438 -9.13 -14.16 -1.50
N GLU A 439 -8.55 -15.18 -2.12
CA GLU A 439 -7.11 -15.23 -2.42
C GLU A 439 -6.69 -13.99 -3.24
N TRP A 440 -5.46 -13.47 -3.02
CA TRP A 440 -5.01 -12.16 -3.50
C TRP A 440 -5.14 -11.97 -5.02
N ALA A 441 -4.58 -12.89 -5.82
CA ALA A 441 -4.59 -12.74 -7.27
C ALA A 441 -6.01 -12.84 -7.85
N ALA A 442 -6.84 -13.74 -7.30
CA ALA A 442 -8.25 -13.84 -7.66
C ALA A 442 -9.04 -12.62 -7.20
N PHE A 443 -8.76 -12.09 -5.99
CA PHE A 443 -9.37 -10.88 -5.46
C PHE A 443 -9.18 -9.70 -6.42
N ILE A 444 -7.96 -9.48 -6.89
CA ILE A 444 -7.66 -8.40 -7.84
C ILE A 444 -8.29 -8.68 -9.21
N ARG A 445 -7.99 -9.83 -9.82
CA ARG A 445 -8.35 -10.12 -11.21
C ARG A 445 -9.83 -10.33 -11.43
N GLU A 446 -10.51 -11.06 -10.52
CA GLU A 446 -11.89 -11.51 -10.75
C GLU A 446 -12.93 -10.59 -10.08
N PHE A 447 -12.51 -9.80 -9.10
CA PHE A 447 -13.44 -8.96 -8.33
C PHE A 447 -13.12 -7.47 -8.48
N VAL A 448 -11.95 -7.01 -8.05
CA VAL A 448 -11.63 -5.58 -8.04
C VAL A 448 -11.61 -5.01 -9.47
N ASN A 449 -10.81 -5.61 -10.37
CA ASN A 449 -10.67 -5.14 -11.75
C ASN A 449 -11.98 -5.23 -12.56
N LYS A 450 -12.93 -6.07 -12.13
CA LYS A 450 -14.23 -6.25 -12.80
C LYS A 450 -15.38 -5.54 -12.09
N GLY A 451 -15.11 -4.79 -11.03
CA GLY A 451 -16.14 -4.11 -10.23
C GLY A 451 -17.16 -5.07 -9.59
N ARG A 452 -16.81 -6.36 -9.38
CA ARG A 452 -17.72 -7.39 -8.86
C ARG A 452 -17.72 -7.45 -7.33
N PHE A 453 -18.15 -6.40 -6.68
CA PHE A 453 -18.25 -6.29 -5.22
C PHE A 453 -19.34 -5.27 -4.87
N ASP A 454 -19.88 -5.35 -3.66
CA ASP A 454 -20.73 -4.30 -3.09
C ASP A 454 -19.83 -3.23 -2.47
N ALA A 455 -18.96 -3.63 -1.53
CA ALA A 455 -17.92 -2.80 -0.95
C ALA A 455 -16.60 -3.59 -0.82
N VAL A 456 -15.47 -2.90 -0.91
CA VAL A 456 -14.13 -3.51 -0.84
C VAL A 456 -13.30 -2.85 0.24
N LEU A 457 -12.71 -3.65 1.14
CA LEU A 457 -11.72 -3.17 2.12
C LEU A 457 -10.32 -3.43 1.58
N LEU A 458 -9.64 -2.37 1.17
CA LEU A 458 -8.38 -2.43 0.44
C LEU A 458 -7.46 -1.27 0.86
N GLY A 459 -6.28 -1.20 0.30
CA GLY A 459 -5.34 -0.08 0.45
C GLY A 459 -4.80 0.36 -0.89
N TRP A 460 -4.58 1.66 -1.04
CA TRP A 460 -3.84 2.23 -2.13
C TRP A 460 -2.43 2.62 -1.70
N THR A 461 -1.45 2.26 -2.49
CA THR A 461 -0.11 2.85 -2.38
C THR A 461 -0.17 4.32 -2.79
N ILE A 462 0.41 5.19 -1.98
CA ILE A 462 0.49 6.62 -2.22
C ILE A 462 1.73 6.84 -3.09
N PRO A 463 1.57 7.26 -4.36
CA PRO A 463 2.71 7.51 -5.23
C PRO A 463 3.48 8.76 -4.78
N GLN A 464 4.75 8.86 -5.18
CA GLN A 464 5.58 10.02 -4.85
C GLN A 464 5.07 11.31 -5.51
N ASP A 465 4.70 11.27 -6.79
CA ASP A 465 3.88 12.32 -7.37
C ASP A 465 2.41 12.09 -6.96
N PRO A 466 1.75 13.07 -6.33
CA PRO A 466 0.41 12.89 -5.76
C PRO A 466 -0.71 12.97 -6.80
N ASP A 467 -0.44 12.60 -8.04
CA ASP A 467 -1.47 12.57 -9.06
C ASP A 467 -2.55 11.52 -8.76
N LEU A 468 -3.80 11.95 -8.85
CA LEU A 468 -4.97 11.14 -8.53
C LEU A 468 -5.77 10.73 -9.77
N TYR A 469 -5.37 11.14 -10.97
CA TYR A 469 -6.15 10.99 -12.20
C TYR A 469 -6.56 9.54 -12.46
N SER A 470 -5.58 8.63 -12.46
CA SER A 470 -5.83 7.21 -12.78
C SER A 470 -6.78 6.50 -11.79
N VAL A 471 -6.86 6.97 -10.55
CA VAL A 471 -7.73 6.37 -9.52
C VAL A 471 -9.11 7.03 -9.47
N TRP A 472 -9.22 8.33 -9.81
CA TRP A 472 -10.43 9.09 -9.49
C TRP A 472 -11.12 9.73 -10.69
N HIS A 473 -10.46 9.88 -11.83
CA HIS A 473 -11.08 10.47 -13.02
C HIS A 473 -12.14 9.53 -13.61
N SER A 474 -13.27 10.11 -14.05
CA SER A 474 -14.40 9.34 -14.58
C SER A 474 -14.07 8.47 -15.80
N SER A 475 -13.07 8.83 -16.59
CA SER A 475 -12.60 8.03 -17.73
C SER A 475 -11.94 6.72 -17.34
N GLN A 476 -11.53 6.56 -16.07
CA GLN A 476 -10.79 5.40 -15.56
C GLN A 476 -11.69 4.30 -14.98
N THR A 477 -12.99 4.33 -15.31
CA THR A 477 -14.01 3.37 -14.83
C THR A 477 -14.19 2.15 -15.75
N PHE A 478 -13.30 1.94 -16.69
CA PHE A 478 -13.32 0.74 -17.55
C PHE A 478 -12.80 -0.50 -16.81
N GLU A 479 -13.11 -1.69 -17.32
CA GLU A 479 -12.64 -2.96 -16.74
C GLU A 479 -11.10 -3.01 -16.71
N GLY A 480 -10.54 -3.13 -15.52
CA GLY A 480 -9.09 -3.04 -15.27
C GLY A 480 -8.58 -1.62 -15.02
N GLY A 481 -9.41 -0.60 -15.18
CA GLY A 481 -9.10 0.77 -14.75
C GLY A 481 -9.03 0.88 -13.22
N LEU A 482 -8.31 1.90 -12.73
CA LEU A 482 -8.08 2.03 -11.28
C LEU A 482 -9.25 2.69 -10.55
N ASN A 483 -10.18 3.34 -11.25
CA ASN A 483 -11.42 3.84 -10.68
C ASN A 483 -12.49 2.73 -10.63
N PHE A 484 -12.16 1.64 -9.97
CA PHE A 484 -13.01 0.44 -9.87
C PHE A 484 -14.27 0.63 -9.03
N THR A 485 -14.37 1.73 -8.28
CA THR A 485 -15.59 2.09 -7.54
C THR A 485 -16.60 2.87 -8.38
N HIS A 486 -16.25 3.19 -9.63
CA HIS A 486 -17.09 3.91 -10.58
C HIS A 486 -17.46 5.32 -10.11
N TYR A 487 -16.54 5.99 -9.39
CA TYR A 487 -16.72 7.38 -8.99
C TYR A 487 -16.76 8.31 -10.21
N ARG A 488 -17.73 9.22 -10.21
CA ARG A 488 -17.90 10.20 -11.29
C ARG A 488 -18.32 11.54 -10.70
N ASN A 489 -17.49 12.55 -10.91
CA ASN A 489 -17.79 13.93 -10.54
C ASN A 489 -17.08 14.88 -11.53
N PRO A 490 -17.84 15.64 -12.36
CA PRO A 490 -17.26 16.53 -13.36
C PRO A 490 -16.38 17.64 -12.78
N GLU A 491 -16.62 18.10 -11.53
CA GLU A 491 -15.76 19.09 -10.87
C GLU A 491 -14.43 18.45 -10.52
N VAL A 492 -14.43 17.22 -9.98
CA VAL A 492 -13.21 16.47 -9.66
C VAL A 492 -12.43 16.16 -10.92
N ASP A 493 -13.09 15.72 -11.99
CA ASP A 493 -12.44 15.45 -13.28
C ASP A 493 -11.66 16.67 -13.77
N LYS A 494 -12.32 17.85 -13.79
CA LYS A 494 -11.68 19.11 -14.17
C LYS A 494 -10.50 19.49 -13.28
N LEU A 495 -10.64 19.35 -11.95
CA LEU A 495 -9.58 19.64 -11.00
C LEU A 495 -8.37 18.71 -11.18
N LEU A 496 -8.61 17.44 -11.51
CA LEU A 496 -7.56 16.47 -11.80
C LEU A 496 -6.80 16.82 -13.08
N GLU A 497 -7.51 17.19 -14.15
CA GLU A 497 -6.92 17.63 -15.42
C GLU A 497 -6.08 18.91 -15.23
N GLU A 498 -6.60 19.86 -14.45
CA GLU A 498 -5.89 21.11 -14.13
C GLU A 498 -4.66 20.84 -13.27
N ALA A 499 -4.74 19.94 -12.28
CA ALA A 499 -3.60 19.56 -11.44
C ALA A 499 -2.47 18.93 -12.25
N GLN A 500 -2.79 18.10 -13.25
CA GLN A 500 -1.80 17.51 -14.16
C GLN A 500 -1.09 18.55 -15.03
N SER A 501 -1.76 19.68 -15.32
CA SER A 501 -1.26 20.73 -16.20
C SER A 501 -0.64 21.91 -15.42
N THR A 502 -0.65 21.89 -14.10
CA THR A 502 -0.19 22.98 -13.23
C THR A 502 1.25 22.76 -12.76
N PRO A 503 2.24 23.58 -13.22
CA PRO A 503 3.65 23.45 -12.80
C PRO A 503 3.92 23.99 -11.40
N ASP A 504 3.14 24.95 -10.92
CA ASP A 504 3.29 25.55 -9.59
C ASP A 504 2.75 24.61 -8.51
N GLN A 505 3.64 24.13 -7.64
CA GLN A 505 3.28 23.17 -6.59
C GLN A 505 2.24 23.72 -5.61
N LYS A 506 2.26 25.01 -5.31
CA LYS A 506 1.30 25.61 -4.36
C LYS A 506 -0.10 25.67 -4.96
N LYS A 507 -0.21 26.12 -6.23
CA LYS A 507 -1.49 26.10 -6.94
C LYS A 507 -2.01 24.67 -7.11
N ARG A 508 -1.12 23.73 -7.42
CA ARG A 508 -1.47 22.31 -7.51
C ARG A 508 -1.96 21.76 -6.16
N ALA A 509 -1.39 22.21 -5.04
CA ALA A 509 -1.87 21.84 -3.72
C ALA A 509 -3.29 22.34 -3.45
N GLU A 510 -3.62 23.58 -3.85
CA GLU A 510 -4.98 24.15 -3.71
C GLU A 510 -6.03 23.33 -4.49
N LEU A 511 -5.69 22.84 -5.68
CA LEU A 511 -6.56 21.95 -6.44
C LEU A 511 -6.80 20.62 -5.71
N TYR A 512 -5.75 20.03 -5.13
CA TYR A 512 -5.90 18.82 -4.32
C TYR A 512 -6.65 19.06 -3.00
N TYR A 513 -6.54 20.25 -2.41
CA TYR A 513 -7.34 20.60 -1.23
C TYR A 513 -8.83 20.60 -1.60
N ARG A 514 -9.20 21.21 -2.73
CA ARG A 514 -10.58 21.22 -3.19
C ARG A 514 -11.11 19.81 -3.48
N ILE A 515 -10.31 18.95 -4.09
CA ILE A 515 -10.68 17.54 -4.32
C ILE A 515 -10.94 16.82 -2.98
N GLN A 516 -10.10 17.02 -1.97
CA GLN A 516 -10.29 16.40 -0.65
C GLN A 516 -11.56 16.92 0.06
N GLU A 517 -11.90 18.20 -0.09
CA GLU A 517 -13.17 18.75 0.41
C GLU A 517 -14.39 18.05 -0.23
N ILE A 518 -14.33 17.83 -1.55
CA ILE A 518 -15.40 17.10 -2.27
C ILE A 518 -15.46 15.65 -1.78
N PHE A 519 -14.32 14.98 -1.61
CA PHE A 519 -14.30 13.61 -1.08
C PHE A 519 -14.84 13.53 0.35
N ASP A 520 -14.57 14.52 1.20
CA ASP A 520 -15.16 14.58 2.54
C ASP A 520 -16.67 14.76 2.49
N ALA A 521 -17.18 15.57 1.57
CA ALA A 521 -18.61 15.76 1.38
C ALA A 521 -19.31 14.53 0.79
N GLU A 522 -18.72 13.89 -0.21
CA GLU A 522 -19.36 12.81 -1.00
C GLU A 522 -19.05 11.41 -0.52
N GLN A 523 -17.97 11.23 0.26
CA GLN A 523 -17.53 9.94 0.80
C GLN A 523 -17.54 8.81 -0.24
N PRO A 524 -16.83 8.94 -1.39
CA PRO A 524 -16.73 7.84 -2.35
C PRO A 524 -15.99 6.65 -1.74
N TYR A 525 -15.05 6.91 -0.84
CA TYR A 525 -14.44 5.96 0.09
C TYR A 525 -14.70 6.41 1.53
N CYS A 526 -14.89 5.45 2.43
CA CYS A 526 -14.68 5.66 3.84
C CYS A 526 -13.18 5.48 4.11
N PHE A 527 -12.42 6.59 4.12
CA PHE A 527 -10.99 6.56 4.47
C PHE A 527 -10.85 6.16 5.94
N LEU A 528 -9.96 5.24 6.25
CA LEU A 528 -9.82 4.66 7.58
C LEU A 528 -8.53 5.11 8.27
N PHE A 529 -7.39 4.64 7.78
CA PHE A 529 -6.10 4.94 8.41
C PHE A 529 -4.93 4.76 7.44
N VAL A 530 -3.80 5.35 7.83
CA VAL A 530 -2.47 5.07 7.29
C VAL A 530 -1.73 4.23 8.35
N PRO A 531 -1.37 2.97 8.09
CA PRO A 531 -0.68 2.13 9.05
C PRO A 531 0.81 2.45 9.13
N TYR A 532 1.47 2.06 10.23
CA TYR A 532 2.92 1.92 10.22
C TYR A 532 3.32 0.61 9.55
N ALA A 533 4.32 0.65 8.67
CA ALA A 533 5.03 -0.52 8.20
C ALA A 533 5.95 -1.02 9.32
N LEU A 534 5.97 -2.33 9.53
CA LEU A 534 6.65 -2.97 10.66
C LEU A 534 7.55 -4.13 10.19
N PRO A 535 8.41 -3.92 9.18
CA PRO A 535 9.23 -5.00 8.66
C PRO A 535 10.32 -5.42 9.63
N VAL A 536 10.65 -6.71 9.56
CA VAL A 536 11.84 -7.30 10.18
C VAL A 536 12.73 -7.91 9.12
N VAL A 537 14.04 -7.77 9.31
CA VAL A 537 15.07 -8.35 8.45
C VAL A 537 16.12 -9.04 9.31
N GLN A 538 16.52 -10.27 8.98
CA GLN A 538 17.58 -10.96 9.71
C GLN A 538 18.89 -10.16 9.71
N ARG A 539 19.55 -10.09 10.87
CA ARG A 539 20.81 -9.31 11.06
C ARG A 539 22.00 -9.81 10.25
N ARG A 540 21.88 -11.00 9.64
CA ARG A 540 22.91 -11.50 8.71
C ARG A 540 23.02 -10.68 7.44
N PHE A 541 21.97 -9.94 7.06
CA PHE A 541 21.99 -9.05 5.91
C PHE A 541 22.62 -7.71 6.27
N GLN A 542 23.55 -7.28 5.42
CA GLN A 542 24.29 -6.04 5.54
C GLN A 542 23.99 -5.14 4.34
N GLY A 543 24.33 -3.84 4.44
CA GLY A 543 24.07 -2.88 3.38
C GLY A 543 22.64 -2.30 3.39
N ILE A 544 21.85 -2.60 4.43
CA ILE A 544 20.51 -2.03 4.59
C ILE A 544 20.66 -0.57 5.03
N GLU A 545 20.15 0.36 4.24
CA GLU A 545 20.13 1.79 4.56
C GLU A 545 18.67 2.24 4.68
N PRO A 546 18.15 2.51 5.89
CA PRO A 546 16.83 3.12 6.04
C PRO A 546 16.80 4.51 5.40
N ALA A 547 15.79 4.76 4.57
CA ALA A 547 15.65 6.01 3.85
C ALA A 547 14.18 6.40 3.68
N LEU A 548 13.90 7.61 3.20
CA LEU A 548 12.54 8.04 2.87
C LEU A 548 11.89 7.11 1.83
N ALA A 549 12.70 6.56 0.92
CA ALA A 549 12.28 5.56 -0.07
C ALA A 549 12.01 4.16 0.52
N GLY A 550 12.15 3.98 1.85
CA GLY A 550 12.03 2.69 2.53
C GLY A 550 13.35 1.94 2.63
N ILE A 551 13.30 0.70 3.13
CA ILE A 551 14.51 -0.12 3.30
C ILE A 551 14.93 -0.86 2.03
N MET A 552 14.02 -1.02 1.07
CA MET A 552 14.25 -1.83 -0.14
C MET A 552 14.90 -1.06 -1.30
N TYR A 553 15.04 0.27 -1.21
CA TYR A 553 15.49 1.11 -2.34
C TYR A 553 16.89 0.76 -2.88
N ASN A 554 17.72 0.15 -2.05
CA ASN A 554 19.09 -0.28 -2.40
C ASN A 554 19.28 -1.80 -2.27
N PHE A 555 18.21 -2.57 -2.44
CA PHE A 555 18.20 -4.02 -2.22
C PHE A 555 19.27 -4.76 -3.05
N GLU A 556 19.57 -4.30 -4.23
CA GLU A 556 20.61 -4.87 -5.09
C GLU A 556 22.03 -4.77 -4.49
N LYS A 557 22.22 -3.93 -3.45
CA LYS A 557 23.49 -3.75 -2.72
C LYS A 557 23.56 -4.52 -1.41
N TRP A 558 22.49 -5.21 -1.03
CA TRP A 558 22.50 -6.02 0.18
C TRP A 558 23.41 -7.24 0.00
N TRP A 559 24.03 -7.67 1.08
CA TRP A 559 24.96 -8.79 1.07
C TRP A 559 24.94 -9.57 2.38
N ILE A 560 25.51 -10.79 2.35
CA ILE A 560 25.63 -11.67 3.52
C ILE A 560 27.11 -11.95 3.75
N PRO A 561 27.66 -11.76 4.98
CA PRO A 561 29.04 -12.16 5.28
C PRO A 561 29.27 -13.63 4.94
N LYS A 562 30.41 -13.95 4.30
CA LYS A 562 30.70 -15.30 3.81
C LYS A 562 30.51 -16.41 4.84
N ALA A 563 30.85 -16.14 6.10
CA ALA A 563 30.67 -17.07 7.21
C ALA A 563 29.18 -17.34 7.55
N LEU A 564 28.25 -16.47 7.12
CA LEU A 564 26.82 -16.57 7.41
C LEU A 564 25.98 -16.99 6.19
N GLN A 565 26.61 -17.23 5.03
CA GLN A 565 25.91 -17.65 3.80
C GLN A 565 25.39 -19.09 3.87
N HIS A 566 26.00 -19.94 4.66
CA HIS A 566 25.69 -21.39 4.76
C HIS A 566 24.69 -21.74 5.87
N THR A 567 24.10 -20.75 6.53
CA THR A 567 23.09 -20.96 7.59
C THR A 567 21.69 -21.24 7.04
N GLN A 568 21.58 -21.91 5.91
CA GLN A 568 20.27 -22.41 5.47
C GLN A 568 19.91 -23.65 6.29
N MET A 569 18.84 -23.58 7.07
CA MET A 569 18.15 -24.80 7.45
C MET A 569 17.56 -25.41 6.17
N GLN A 570 17.96 -26.64 5.87
CA GLN A 570 17.33 -27.45 4.81
C GLN A 570 15.82 -27.52 5.07
N PRO A 571 14.99 -27.63 4.01
CA PRO A 571 13.55 -27.63 4.08
C PRO A 571 12.96 -28.70 4.96
#